data_632d4d1f12dd8b069a4655feb0f45fd1
#
_entry.id   632d4d1f12dd8b069a4655feb0f45fd1
#
_cell.length_a   1.000
_cell.length_b   1.000
_cell.length_c   1.000
_cell.angle_alpha   90.00
_cell.angle_beta   90.00
_cell.angle_gamma   90.00
#
_symmetry.space_group_name_H-M   'P 1'
#
loop_
_entity.id
_entity.type
_entity.pdbx_description
1 polymer ?
#
loop_
_entity_poly.entity_id
_entity_poly.type
_entity_poly.pdbx_seq_one_letter_code
_entity_poly.pdbx_strand_id
1 'polypeptide(L)'
;MAVSRYELLKELRKSSPYKLFCVGDDWQSIYRFAGSDIGFILNFEKYCGRTVVTKIESTYRFSRNLIAISSRFVMKNPNQTRKLLKTSSQDMSFPLGVIEAYNEENMLRFAEEKICELERNSTVFFIGRYSFDKDMFKYSNFILEYVKETETCRVTLESRPDLKMEFLTAHKSKGLQADYVFIINNKKKGLGFPSRIQDDPLIQLLLDGSDIYPFAEERRLFYVAMTRAKKKVWLLLKSRDKSCFAEELCKEYAQYLKPPQVDEQRYQQRNTDWVCPLCGGRLRKRSGQYGTFIGCSNYPACRYTRKMKR
;
A
#
# COMPACT_ATOMS: atom_id res chain seq x y z
N MET A 1 -9.44 12.90 16.01
CA MET A 1 -10.09 14.24 15.92
C MET A 1 -8.98 15.28 15.84
N ALA A 2 -9.14 16.37 15.09
CA ALA A 2 -8.13 17.44 15.09
C ALA A 2 -8.21 18.26 16.39
N VAL A 3 -7.06 18.75 16.86
CA VAL A 3 -6.94 19.54 18.11
C VAL A 3 -7.86 20.77 18.07
N SER A 4 -7.88 21.50 16.96
CA SER A 4 -8.73 22.67 16.76
C SER A 4 -10.24 22.39 16.93
N ARG A 5 -10.69 21.23 16.44
CA ARG A 5 -12.09 20.79 16.60
C ARG A 5 -12.41 20.43 18.06
N TYR A 6 -11.46 19.83 18.77
CA TYR A 6 -11.63 19.55 20.18
C TYR A 6 -11.76 20.84 21.01
N GLU A 7 -10.88 21.82 20.78
CA GLU A 7 -10.94 23.10 21.47
C GLU A 7 -12.28 23.83 21.22
N LEU A 8 -12.78 23.82 19.99
CA LEU A 8 -14.11 24.35 19.66
C LEU A 8 -15.22 23.65 20.48
N LEU A 9 -15.22 22.31 20.51
CA LEU A 9 -16.21 21.56 21.30
C LEU A 9 -16.13 21.86 22.79
N LYS A 10 -14.91 22.02 23.31
CA LYS A 10 -14.66 22.37 24.71
C LYS A 10 -15.22 23.76 25.06
N GLU A 11 -15.01 24.75 24.20
CA GLU A 11 -15.57 26.10 24.41
C GLU A 11 -17.11 26.11 24.29
N LEU A 12 -17.68 25.43 23.31
CA LEU A 12 -19.14 25.27 23.18
C LEU A 12 -19.77 24.64 24.45
N ARG A 13 -19.08 23.69 25.08
CA ARG A 13 -19.56 23.01 26.30
C ARG A 13 -19.63 23.93 27.51
N LYS A 14 -18.82 25.01 27.53
CA LYS A 14 -18.88 26.00 28.62
C LYS A 14 -20.15 26.85 28.53
N SER A 15 -20.59 27.16 27.31
CA SER A 15 -21.76 28.02 27.08
C SER A 15 -23.08 27.25 27.04
N SER A 16 -23.06 25.99 26.69
CA SER A 16 -24.26 25.14 26.61
C SER A 16 -23.94 23.69 26.98
N PRO A 17 -24.47 23.18 28.09
CA PRO A 17 -24.25 21.80 28.48
C PRO A 17 -24.93 20.85 27.48
N TYR A 18 -24.16 19.93 26.91
CA TYR A 18 -24.65 18.91 25.98
C TYR A 18 -24.06 17.54 26.26
N LYS A 19 -24.76 16.50 25.83
CA LYS A 19 -24.23 15.14 25.81
C LYS A 19 -23.49 14.92 24.49
N LEU A 20 -22.28 14.37 24.59
CA LEU A 20 -21.44 14.09 23.43
C LEU A 20 -21.58 12.61 23.05
N PHE A 21 -21.91 12.35 21.80
CA PHE A 21 -21.86 11.01 21.20
C PHE A 21 -20.81 11.00 20.08
N CYS A 22 -19.81 10.14 20.21
CA CYS A 22 -18.71 10.01 19.27
C CYS A 22 -18.60 8.60 18.73
N VAL A 23 -18.35 8.49 17.42
CA VAL A 23 -17.98 7.25 16.77
C VAL A 23 -16.59 7.43 16.17
N GLY A 24 -15.69 6.48 16.42
CA GLY A 24 -14.31 6.55 15.94
C GLY A 24 -13.66 5.18 15.84
N ASP A 25 -12.57 5.13 15.11
CA ASP A 25 -11.74 3.95 14.95
C ASP A 25 -10.27 4.37 14.99
N ASP A 26 -9.56 4.02 16.06
CA ASP A 26 -8.15 4.34 16.24
C ASP A 26 -7.26 3.67 15.20
N TRP A 27 -7.61 2.46 14.73
CA TRP A 27 -6.89 1.76 13.66
C TRP A 27 -6.99 2.46 12.31
N GLN A 28 -7.94 3.40 12.14
CA GLN A 28 -8.14 4.22 10.96
C GLN A 28 -7.80 5.70 11.18
N SER A 29 -7.05 6.02 12.24
CA SER A 29 -6.55 7.38 12.49
C SER A 29 -5.32 7.65 11.62
N ILE A 30 -5.52 8.30 10.46
CA ILE A 30 -4.54 8.48 9.38
C ILE A 30 -4.41 9.93 8.89
N TYR A 31 -4.83 10.91 9.67
CA TYR A 31 -4.78 12.34 9.30
C TYR A 31 -3.96 13.17 10.28
N ARG A 32 -2.84 12.60 10.78
CA ARG A 32 -1.91 13.29 11.67
C ARG A 32 -1.37 14.56 11.04
N PHE A 33 -1.00 14.50 9.76
CA PHE A 33 -0.55 15.66 8.98
C PHE A 33 -1.57 16.81 8.89
N ALA A 34 -2.85 16.55 9.16
CA ALA A 34 -3.92 17.54 9.25
C ALA A 34 -4.28 17.87 10.72
N GLY A 35 -3.36 17.65 11.65
CA GLY A 35 -3.53 17.94 13.07
C GLY A 35 -4.48 16.98 13.81
N SER A 36 -4.76 15.81 13.24
CA SER A 36 -5.56 14.80 13.92
C SER A 36 -4.71 14.05 14.96
N ASP A 37 -5.12 14.12 16.22
CA ASP A 37 -4.49 13.42 17.32
C ASP A 37 -5.28 12.16 17.70
N ILE A 38 -4.59 11.02 17.72
CA ILE A 38 -5.15 9.74 18.12
C ILE A 38 -5.44 9.70 19.65
N GLY A 39 -4.73 10.49 20.43
CA GLY A 39 -4.88 10.60 21.87
C GLY A 39 -6.32 10.88 22.31
N PHE A 40 -7.07 11.64 21.49
CA PHE A 40 -8.50 11.90 21.75
C PHE A 40 -9.37 10.64 21.76
N ILE A 41 -9.03 9.61 20.99
CA ILE A 41 -9.75 8.34 21.02
C ILE A 41 -9.21 7.44 22.12
N LEU A 42 -7.89 7.33 22.23
CA LEU A 42 -7.26 6.44 23.20
C LEU A 42 -7.51 6.86 24.66
N ASN A 43 -7.59 8.17 24.90
CA ASN A 43 -7.80 8.75 26.22
C ASN A 43 -9.13 9.52 26.27
N PHE A 44 -10.20 9.01 25.68
CA PHE A 44 -11.46 9.73 25.49
C PHE A 44 -12.04 10.27 26.82
N GLU A 45 -11.99 9.48 27.88
CA GLU A 45 -12.46 9.89 29.20
C GLU A 45 -11.67 11.07 29.79
N LYS A 46 -10.34 11.12 29.56
CA LYS A 46 -9.49 12.24 29.98
C LYS A 46 -9.95 13.57 29.37
N TYR A 47 -10.39 13.56 28.11
CA TYR A 47 -10.79 14.76 27.38
C TYR A 47 -12.27 15.11 27.52
N CYS A 48 -13.14 14.12 27.63
CA CYS A 48 -14.58 14.30 27.58
C CYS A 48 -15.28 14.09 28.94
N GLY A 49 -14.55 13.62 29.96
CA GLY A 49 -15.08 13.28 31.27
C GLY A 49 -15.74 11.89 31.30
N ARG A 50 -16.58 11.63 32.29
CA ARG A 50 -17.23 10.32 32.48
C ARG A 50 -17.93 9.84 31.22
N THR A 51 -17.54 8.66 30.75
CA THR A 51 -17.99 8.13 29.45
C THR A 51 -18.44 6.68 29.56
N VAL A 52 -19.25 6.25 28.58
CA VAL A 52 -19.57 4.84 28.34
C VAL A 52 -19.02 4.50 26.96
N VAL A 53 -18.19 3.47 26.87
CA VAL A 53 -17.56 3.02 25.63
C VAL A 53 -18.15 1.68 25.19
N THR A 54 -18.68 1.63 23.99
CA THR A 54 -19.15 0.40 23.34
C THR A 54 -18.26 0.07 22.18
N LYS A 55 -17.77 -1.18 22.09
CA LYS A 55 -16.92 -1.66 21.00
C LYS A 55 -17.78 -2.31 19.91
N ILE A 56 -17.61 -1.88 18.68
CA ILE A 56 -18.18 -2.53 17.49
C ILE A 56 -17.11 -3.47 16.94
N GLU A 57 -17.29 -4.77 17.11
CA GLU A 57 -16.30 -5.79 16.75
C GLU A 57 -16.75 -6.66 15.57
N SER A 58 -17.93 -6.43 15.00
CA SER A 58 -18.41 -7.15 13.83
C SER A 58 -18.10 -6.39 12.53
N THR A 59 -17.56 -7.09 11.55
CA THR A 59 -17.38 -6.60 10.18
C THR A 59 -18.01 -7.57 9.18
N TYR A 60 -18.53 -7.04 8.08
CA TYR A 60 -19.15 -7.83 7.01
C TYR A 60 -18.39 -7.69 5.68
N ARG A 61 -17.24 -7.01 5.71
CA ARG A 61 -16.52 -6.62 4.51
C ARG A 61 -15.56 -7.69 4.01
N PHE A 62 -14.77 -8.29 4.87
CA PHE A 62 -13.64 -9.14 4.50
C PHE A 62 -13.56 -10.41 5.35
N SER A 63 -12.83 -11.41 4.83
CA SER A 63 -12.74 -12.75 5.39
C SER A 63 -12.03 -12.79 6.76
N ARG A 64 -12.26 -13.86 7.53
CA ARG A 64 -11.60 -14.11 8.83
C ARG A 64 -10.07 -14.10 8.69
N ASN A 65 -9.52 -14.69 7.64
CA ASN A 65 -8.09 -14.76 7.42
C ASN A 65 -7.49 -13.37 7.14
N LEU A 66 -8.18 -12.49 6.40
CA LEU A 66 -7.74 -11.11 6.22
C LEU A 66 -7.83 -10.30 7.50
N ILE A 67 -8.87 -10.55 8.35
CA ILE A 67 -8.94 -9.99 9.71
C ILE A 67 -7.72 -10.39 10.51
N ALA A 68 -7.38 -11.68 10.55
CA ALA A 68 -6.26 -12.19 11.34
C ALA A 68 -4.93 -11.52 10.96
N ILE A 69 -4.67 -11.36 9.65
CA ILE A 69 -3.47 -10.70 9.15
C ILE A 69 -3.47 -9.22 9.51
N SER A 70 -4.51 -8.50 9.09
CA SER A 70 -4.56 -7.03 9.21
C SER A 70 -4.62 -6.56 10.67
N SER A 71 -5.37 -7.28 11.52
CA SER A 71 -5.46 -6.96 12.96
C SER A 71 -4.12 -7.17 13.66
N ARG A 72 -3.45 -8.31 13.43
CA ARG A 72 -2.12 -8.57 14.02
C ARG A 72 -1.11 -7.55 13.53
N PHE A 73 -1.17 -7.20 12.25
CA PHE A 73 -0.28 -6.20 11.67
C PHE A 73 -0.46 -4.83 12.34
N VAL A 74 -1.67 -4.31 12.49
CA VAL A 74 -1.89 -2.99 13.11
C VAL A 74 -1.63 -3.01 14.61
N MET A 75 -1.97 -4.09 15.31
CA MET A 75 -1.78 -4.24 16.76
C MET A 75 -0.33 -4.46 17.20
N LYS A 76 0.64 -4.55 16.28
CA LYS A 76 2.07 -4.49 16.65
C LYS A 76 2.44 -3.15 17.30
N ASN A 77 1.73 -2.09 16.98
CA ASN A 77 1.79 -0.89 17.80
C ASN A 77 1.03 -1.15 19.12
N PRO A 78 1.72 -1.21 20.27
CA PRO A 78 1.10 -1.52 21.56
C PRO A 78 0.09 -0.45 22.01
N ASN A 79 0.16 0.77 21.46
CA ASN A 79 -0.73 1.87 21.79
C ASN A 79 -2.10 1.78 21.10
N GLN A 80 -2.30 0.79 20.19
CA GLN A 80 -3.60 0.61 19.54
C GLN A 80 -4.59 -0.12 20.45
N THR A 81 -5.86 0.27 20.38
CA THR A 81 -6.94 -0.42 21.10
C THR A 81 -7.04 -1.87 20.65
N ARG A 82 -7.04 -2.81 21.57
CA ARG A 82 -7.27 -4.22 21.26
C ARG A 82 -8.72 -4.46 20.88
N LYS A 83 -8.96 -4.99 19.69
CA LYS A 83 -10.27 -5.35 19.14
C LYS A 83 -10.26 -6.79 18.65
N LEU A 84 -11.32 -7.52 18.94
CA LEU A 84 -11.52 -8.89 18.48
C LEU A 84 -12.54 -8.89 17.33
N LEU A 85 -12.06 -8.51 16.13
CA LEU A 85 -12.95 -8.42 14.98
C LEU A 85 -13.48 -9.81 14.59
N LYS A 86 -14.79 -9.87 14.36
CA LYS A 86 -15.54 -11.04 13.89
C LYS A 86 -16.16 -10.75 12.54
N THR A 87 -16.35 -11.78 11.72
CA THR A 87 -17.01 -11.66 10.42
C THR A 87 -17.90 -12.85 10.14
N SER A 88 -18.98 -12.61 9.40
CA SER A 88 -19.80 -13.64 8.75
C SER A 88 -19.44 -13.83 7.27
N SER A 89 -18.47 -13.07 6.74
CA SER A 89 -18.02 -13.21 5.36
C SER A 89 -17.33 -14.56 5.15
N GLN A 90 -17.50 -15.12 3.94
CA GLN A 90 -16.91 -16.39 3.55
C GLN A 90 -15.38 -16.38 3.71
N ASP A 91 -14.82 -17.46 4.26
CA ASP A 91 -13.39 -17.59 4.42
C ASP A 91 -12.69 -17.78 3.07
N MET A 92 -11.58 -17.07 2.90
CA MET A 92 -10.65 -17.25 1.79
C MET A 92 -9.34 -17.84 2.31
N SER A 93 -8.91 -18.93 1.70
CA SER A 93 -7.66 -19.61 2.12
C SER A 93 -6.43 -18.73 1.97
N PHE A 94 -6.36 -17.93 0.89
CA PHE A 94 -5.23 -17.05 0.58
C PHE A 94 -5.70 -15.62 0.29
N PRO A 95 -6.07 -14.85 1.33
CA PRO A 95 -6.58 -13.49 1.15
C PRO A 95 -5.48 -12.48 0.78
N LEU A 96 -4.22 -12.87 0.95
CA LEU A 96 -3.05 -12.07 0.60
C LEU A 96 -2.27 -12.76 -0.52
N GLY A 97 -1.86 -12.01 -1.53
CA GLY A 97 -1.00 -12.46 -2.63
C GLY A 97 0.24 -11.57 -2.74
N VAL A 98 1.29 -12.11 -3.35
CA VAL A 98 2.51 -11.37 -3.66
C VAL A 98 2.78 -11.46 -5.14
N ILE A 99 3.06 -10.32 -5.76
CA ILE A 99 3.58 -10.19 -7.11
C ILE A 99 4.96 -9.59 -6.99
N GLU A 100 5.99 -10.38 -7.23
CA GLU A 100 7.37 -9.97 -7.08
C GLU A 100 8.09 -9.94 -8.43
N ALA A 101 8.75 -8.82 -8.74
CA ALA A 101 9.53 -8.68 -9.94
C ALA A 101 10.73 -7.74 -9.72
N TYR A 102 11.71 -7.78 -10.63
CA TYR A 102 12.90 -6.94 -10.51
C TYR A 102 12.69 -5.50 -11.02
N ASN A 103 11.72 -5.30 -11.91
CA ASN A 103 11.37 -3.97 -12.42
C ASN A 103 9.84 -3.78 -12.42
N GLU A 104 9.41 -2.54 -12.58
CA GLU A 104 8.01 -2.15 -12.52
C GLU A 104 7.21 -2.69 -13.72
N GLU A 105 7.81 -2.75 -14.91
CA GLU A 105 7.20 -3.29 -16.12
C GLU A 105 6.79 -4.76 -15.96
N ASN A 106 7.72 -5.63 -15.52
CA ASN A 106 7.42 -7.04 -15.26
C ASN A 106 6.40 -7.20 -14.12
N MET A 107 6.48 -6.36 -13.11
CA MET A 107 5.55 -6.38 -11.98
C MET A 107 4.13 -6.08 -12.43
N LEU A 108 3.94 -5.09 -13.31
CA LEU A 108 2.63 -4.77 -13.88
C LEU A 108 2.14 -5.83 -14.86
N ARG A 109 3.03 -6.44 -15.64
CA ARG A 109 2.67 -7.57 -16.50
C ARG A 109 2.15 -8.76 -15.68
N PHE A 110 2.80 -9.11 -14.57
CA PHE A 110 2.29 -10.15 -13.67
C PHE A 110 0.98 -9.74 -12.98
N ALA A 111 0.81 -8.46 -12.67
CA ALA A 111 -0.46 -7.95 -12.15
C ALA A 111 -1.57 -8.08 -13.20
N GLU A 112 -1.29 -7.77 -14.46
CA GLU A 112 -2.20 -7.97 -15.59
C GLU A 112 -2.63 -9.43 -15.72
N GLU A 113 -1.67 -10.38 -15.67
CA GLU A 113 -1.96 -11.82 -15.68
C GLU A 113 -2.95 -12.20 -14.55
N LYS A 114 -2.75 -11.65 -13.34
CA LYS A 114 -3.66 -11.90 -12.21
C LYS A 114 -5.02 -11.22 -12.39
N ILE A 115 -5.06 -10.06 -12.99
CA ILE A 115 -6.31 -9.33 -13.28
C ILE A 115 -7.13 -10.09 -14.34
N CYS A 116 -6.49 -10.72 -15.32
CA CYS A 116 -7.17 -11.57 -16.29
C CYS A 116 -7.87 -12.80 -15.67
N GLU A 117 -7.38 -13.28 -14.51
CA GLU A 117 -7.97 -14.40 -13.75
C GLU A 117 -9.17 -13.97 -12.88
N LEU A 118 -9.43 -12.66 -12.71
CA LEU A 118 -10.47 -12.17 -11.81
C LEU A 118 -11.89 -12.42 -12.37
N GLU A 119 -12.84 -12.50 -11.46
CA GLU A 119 -14.27 -12.61 -11.79
C GLU A 119 -14.74 -11.41 -12.62
N ARG A 120 -15.69 -11.66 -13.53
CA ARG A 120 -16.28 -10.61 -14.36
C ARG A 120 -16.98 -9.54 -13.52
N ASN A 121 -16.96 -8.31 -14.03
CA ASN A 121 -17.61 -7.15 -13.40
C ASN A 121 -17.09 -6.81 -11.98
N SER A 122 -15.91 -7.34 -11.59
CA SER A 122 -15.31 -7.03 -10.30
C SER A 122 -14.77 -5.61 -10.25
N THR A 123 -14.67 -5.10 -9.03
CA THR A 123 -14.03 -3.81 -8.73
C THR A 123 -12.60 -4.03 -8.27
N VAL A 124 -11.66 -3.20 -8.75
CA VAL A 124 -10.23 -3.31 -8.46
C VAL A 124 -9.67 -1.95 -8.07
N PHE A 125 -9.00 -1.86 -6.92
CA PHE A 125 -8.22 -0.69 -6.55
C PHE A 125 -6.73 -0.96 -6.64
N PHE A 126 -6.02 -0.06 -7.31
CA PHE A 126 -4.59 0.09 -7.16
C PHE A 126 -4.32 1.17 -6.12
N ILE A 127 -3.73 0.79 -4.98
CA ILE A 127 -3.52 1.71 -3.87
C ILE A 127 -2.03 2.01 -3.73
N GLY A 128 -1.67 3.28 -3.96
CA GLY A 128 -0.34 3.82 -3.74
C GLY A 128 -0.26 4.64 -2.45
N ARG A 129 0.97 4.97 -2.01
CA ARG A 129 1.18 5.90 -0.90
C ARG A 129 1.05 7.36 -1.35
N TYR A 130 1.49 7.65 -2.58
CA TYR A 130 1.53 8.99 -3.17
C TYR A 130 0.74 9.05 -4.48
N SER A 131 0.31 10.26 -4.85
CA SER A 131 -0.42 10.48 -6.11
C SER A 131 0.40 10.19 -7.36
N PHE A 132 1.73 10.34 -7.28
CA PHE A 132 2.64 10.05 -8.38
C PHE A 132 2.97 8.55 -8.53
N ASP A 133 2.56 7.69 -7.59
CA ASP A 133 2.77 6.24 -7.71
C ASP A 133 2.08 5.65 -8.97
N LYS A 134 1.05 6.33 -9.47
CA LYS A 134 0.40 6.00 -10.75
C LYS A 134 1.35 6.09 -11.96
N ASP A 135 2.47 6.79 -11.83
CA ASP A 135 3.42 6.95 -12.95
C ASP A 135 4.09 5.63 -13.34
N MET A 136 4.05 4.61 -12.46
CA MET A 136 4.51 3.27 -12.80
C MET A 136 3.75 2.66 -13.99
N PHE A 137 2.48 3.04 -14.21
CA PHE A 137 1.66 2.50 -15.29
C PHE A 137 2.07 2.98 -16.70
N LYS A 138 2.90 4.03 -16.81
CA LYS A 138 3.31 4.64 -18.11
C LYS A 138 3.92 3.65 -19.10
N TYR A 139 4.48 2.55 -18.61
CA TYR A 139 5.17 1.54 -19.44
C TYR A 139 4.46 0.17 -19.38
N SER A 140 3.14 0.19 -19.32
CA SER A 140 2.31 -1.01 -19.24
C SER A 140 1.12 -0.92 -20.21
N ASN A 141 0.34 -1.98 -20.30
CA ASN A 141 -0.90 -2.03 -21.07
C ASN A 141 -2.09 -1.34 -20.36
N PHE A 142 -1.88 -0.86 -19.15
CA PHE A 142 -2.91 -0.12 -18.42
C PHE A 142 -2.98 1.31 -18.92
N ILE A 143 -4.20 1.77 -19.21
CA ILE A 143 -4.49 3.14 -19.63
C ILE A 143 -5.06 3.89 -18.43
N LEU A 144 -4.51 5.05 -18.12
CA LEU A 144 -4.95 5.91 -17.03
C LEU A 144 -5.69 7.14 -17.56
N GLU A 145 -6.87 7.40 -17.01
CA GLU A 145 -7.69 8.55 -17.30
C GLU A 145 -8.05 9.28 -15.99
N TYR A 146 -7.78 10.58 -15.93
CA TYR A 146 -8.19 11.40 -14.79
C TYR A 146 -9.64 11.83 -14.94
N VAL A 147 -10.48 11.46 -13.98
CA VAL A 147 -11.91 11.80 -13.93
C VAL A 147 -12.08 13.01 -13.01
N LYS A 148 -12.34 14.18 -13.60
CA LYS A 148 -12.43 15.47 -12.87
C LYS A 148 -13.56 15.50 -11.85
N GLU A 149 -14.71 14.91 -12.17
CA GLU A 149 -15.92 14.92 -11.37
C GLU A 149 -15.75 14.24 -10.00
N THR A 150 -14.95 13.18 -9.98
CA THR A 150 -14.68 12.38 -8.75
C THR A 150 -13.29 12.61 -8.21
N GLU A 151 -12.44 13.37 -8.91
CA GLU A 151 -11.02 13.54 -8.60
C GLU A 151 -10.27 12.20 -8.46
N THR A 152 -10.70 11.17 -9.19
CA THR A 152 -10.11 9.83 -9.21
C THR A 152 -9.32 9.59 -10.49
N CYS A 153 -8.54 8.54 -10.52
CA CYS A 153 -7.82 8.09 -11.70
C CYS A 153 -8.36 6.71 -12.09
N ARG A 154 -9.18 6.68 -13.15
CA ARG A 154 -9.66 5.43 -13.73
C ARG A 154 -8.49 4.70 -14.38
N VAL A 155 -8.47 3.39 -14.21
CA VAL A 155 -7.52 2.49 -14.85
C VAL A 155 -8.30 1.56 -15.76
N THR A 156 -7.89 1.41 -17.01
CA THR A 156 -8.52 0.50 -17.97
C THR A 156 -7.49 -0.45 -18.56
N LEU A 157 -7.96 -1.62 -18.94
CA LEU A 157 -7.17 -2.66 -19.59
C LEU A 157 -8.00 -3.22 -20.74
N GLU A 158 -7.50 -3.16 -21.98
CA GLU A 158 -8.25 -3.58 -23.18
C GLU A 158 -8.69 -5.04 -23.11
N SER A 159 -7.87 -5.92 -22.54
CA SER A 159 -8.21 -7.34 -22.36
C SER A 159 -9.32 -7.61 -21.34
N ARG A 160 -9.65 -6.64 -20.48
CA ARG A 160 -10.65 -6.77 -19.40
C ARG A 160 -11.49 -5.48 -19.24
N PRO A 161 -12.26 -5.11 -20.29
CA PRO A 161 -13.12 -3.92 -20.25
C PRO A 161 -14.30 -4.04 -19.27
N ASP A 162 -14.59 -5.25 -18.81
CA ASP A 162 -15.64 -5.58 -17.86
C ASP A 162 -15.29 -5.16 -16.41
N LEU A 163 -14.01 -4.92 -16.10
CA LEU A 163 -13.58 -4.57 -14.76
C LEU A 163 -13.67 -3.06 -14.50
N LYS A 164 -14.07 -2.70 -13.30
CA LYS A 164 -14.02 -1.31 -12.82
C LYS A 164 -12.76 -1.12 -11.99
N MET A 165 -11.75 -0.49 -12.57
CA MET A 165 -10.46 -0.33 -11.92
C MET A 165 -10.16 1.15 -11.66
N GLU A 166 -9.62 1.46 -10.48
CA GLU A 166 -9.22 2.81 -10.09
C GLU A 166 -7.87 2.82 -9.38
N PHE A 167 -7.10 3.88 -9.62
CA PHE A 167 -5.94 4.20 -8.80
C PHE A 167 -6.32 5.22 -7.73
N LEU A 168 -5.95 4.92 -6.48
CA LEU A 168 -6.19 5.75 -5.31
C LEU A 168 -4.93 5.84 -4.46
N THR A 169 -4.75 6.97 -3.77
CA THR A 169 -3.82 6.97 -2.64
C THR A 169 -4.45 6.26 -1.44
N ALA A 170 -3.64 5.71 -0.55
CA ALA A 170 -4.13 5.03 0.64
C ALA A 170 -5.05 5.93 1.48
N HIS A 171 -4.78 7.25 1.56
CA HIS A 171 -5.66 8.22 2.22
C HIS A 171 -7.03 8.36 1.53
N LYS A 172 -7.04 8.50 0.19
CA LYS A 172 -8.29 8.62 -0.59
C LYS A 172 -9.10 7.32 -0.57
N SER A 173 -8.48 6.18 -0.34
CA SER A 173 -9.17 4.89 -0.26
C SER A 173 -10.00 4.70 1.02
N LYS A 174 -9.81 5.55 2.04
CA LYS A 174 -10.57 5.46 3.30
C LYS A 174 -12.07 5.67 3.03
N GLY A 175 -12.88 4.76 3.56
CA GLY A 175 -14.35 4.77 3.34
C GLY A 175 -14.79 4.00 2.10
N LEU A 176 -13.92 3.81 1.12
CA LEU A 176 -14.20 3.06 -0.11
C LEU A 176 -13.94 1.56 0.07
N GLN A 177 -14.35 0.75 -0.91
CA GLN A 177 -14.09 -0.68 -0.93
C GLN A 177 -14.13 -1.22 -2.37
N ALA A 178 -13.33 -2.25 -2.63
CA ALA A 178 -13.30 -2.98 -3.90
C ALA A 178 -13.27 -4.49 -3.65
N ASP A 179 -13.56 -5.29 -4.67
CA ASP A 179 -13.44 -6.74 -4.54
C ASP A 179 -11.98 -7.14 -4.38
N TYR A 180 -11.10 -6.48 -5.12
CA TYR A 180 -9.67 -6.75 -5.13
C TYR A 180 -8.85 -5.46 -4.96
N VAL A 181 -7.72 -5.58 -4.26
CA VAL A 181 -6.81 -4.47 -4.02
C VAL A 181 -5.39 -4.86 -4.39
N PHE A 182 -4.72 -4.01 -5.14
CA PHE A 182 -3.28 -4.11 -5.43
C PHE A 182 -2.57 -2.96 -4.72
N ILE A 183 -1.77 -3.26 -3.68
CA ILE A 183 -0.96 -2.26 -2.99
C ILE A 183 0.35 -2.14 -3.74
N ILE A 184 0.61 -0.95 -4.26
CA ILE A 184 1.78 -0.62 -5.06
C ILE A 184 2.79 0.19 -4.25
N ASN A 185 4.00 0.38 -4.79
CA ASN A 185 5.07 1.17 -4.18
C ASN A 185 5.56 0.67 -2.81
N ASN A 186 5.56 -0.66 -2.59
CA ASN A 186 6.07 -1.29 -1.37
C ASN A 186 7.61 -1.37 -1.37
N LYS A 187 8.30 -0.22 -1.53
CA LYS A 187 9.76 -0.14 -1.63
C LYS A 187 10.39 0.48 -0.37
N LYS A 188 11.61 0.07 -0.08
CA LYS A 188 12.40 0.53 1.06
C LYS A 188 13.12 1.85 0.77
N LYS A 189 13.60 2.02 -0.46
CA LYS A 189 14.39 3.19 -0.88
C LYS A 189 13.50 4.30 -1.43
N GLY A 190 13.87 5.55 -1.14
CA GLY A 190 13.14 6.73 -1.61
C GLY A 190 11.74 6.85 -0.99
N LEU A 191 10.81 7.37 -1.77
CA LEU A 191 9.42 7.58 -1.36
C LEU A 191 8.63 6.29 -1.57
N GLY A 192 8.57 5.44 -0.56
CA GLY A 192 7.86 4.17 -0.55
C GLY A 192 6.70 4.11 0.45
N PHE A 193 6.15 2.92 0.66
CA PHE A 193 5.14 2.64 1.67
C PHE A 193 5.70 1.60 2.66
N PRO A 194 6.07 1.96 3.90
CA PRO A 194 5.78 3.23 4.61
C PRO A 194 6.61 4.43 4.14
N SER A 195 6.01 5.60 4.26
CA SER A 195 6.69 6.89 4.09
C SER A 195 7.72 7.10 5.20
N ARG A 196 8.84 7.72 4.83
CA ARG A 196 9.88 8.16 5.77
C ARG A 196 9.94 9.68 5.93
N ILE A 197 8.98 10.38 5.32
CA ILE A 197 8.85 11.82 5.48
C ILE A 197 8.44 12.06 6.93
N GLN A 198 9.20 12.92 7.60
CA GLN A 198 8.88 13.35 8.97
C GLN A 198 7.76 14.39 8.95
N ASP A 199 6.98 14.42 10.02
CA ASP A 199 5.98 15.47 10.21
C ASP A 199 6.64 16.84 10.33
N ASP A 200 5.94 17.86 9.89
CA ASP A 200 6.34 19.26 10.11
C ASP A 200 6.54 19.51 11.61
N PRO A 201 7.64 20.16 12.03
CA PRO A 201 7.89 20.49 13.43
C PRO A 201 6.75 21.25 14.11
N LEU A 202 6.04 22.11 13.37
CA LEU A 202 4.88 22.85 13.90
C LEU A 202 3.71 21.92 14.25
N ILE A 203 3.50 20.87 13.45
CA ILE A 203 2.47 19.86 13.74
C ILE A 203 2.86 19.05 14.98
N GLN A 204 4.15 18.72 15.14
CA GLN A 204 4.63 17.99 16.32
C GLN A 204 4.39 18.76 17.63
N LEU A 205 4.44 20.08 17.62
CA LEU A 205 4.13 20.92 18.79
C LEU A 205 2.65 20.85 19.21
N LEU A 206 1.75 20.56 18.29
CA LEU A 206 0.30 20.50 18.54
C LEU A 206 -0.17 19.13 19.05
N LEU A 207 0.64 18.08 18.86
CA LEU A 207 0.28 16.69 19.18
C LEU A 207 0.84 16.29 20.53
N ASP A 208 0.10 15.50 21.29
CA ASP A 208 0.46 15.11 22.67
C ASP A 208 1.59 14.05 22.76
N GLY A 209 2.19 13.67 21.62
CA GLY A 209 3.28 12.69 21.58
C GLY A 209 2.87 11.24 21.84
N SER A 210 1.58 10.94 21.88
CA SER A 210 1.06 9.60 22.22
C SER A 210 1.39 8.52 21.18
N ASP A 211 1.84 8.90 19.97
CA ASP A 211 2.05 8.00 18.83
C ASP A 211 3.55 7.82 18.49
N ILE A 212 4.34 7.38 19.47
CA ILE A 212 5.81 7.25 19.37
C ILE A 212 6.29 5.95 18.69
N TYR A 213 5.38 4.98 18.43
CA TYR A 213 5.76 3.72 17.80
C TYR A 213 6.26 3.95 16.36
N PRO A 214 7.37 3.29 15.92
CA PRO A 214 7.92 3.50 14.59
C PRO A 214 6.89 3.26 13.48
N PHE A 215 6.72 4.24 12.59
CA PHE A 215 5.74 4.20 11.51
C PHE A 215 4.29 3.96 11.98
N ALA A 216 3.91 4.44 13.17
CA ALA A 216 2.59 4.19 13.75
C ALA A 216 1.44 4.57 12.81
N GLU A 217 1.42 5.80 12.28
CA GLU A 217 0.40 6.24 11.32
C GLU A 217 0.48 5.50 9.99
N GLU A 218 1.69 5.29 9.46
CA GLU A 218 1.89 4.54 8.21
C GLU A 218 1.39 3.09 8.35
N ARG A 219 1.54 2.47 9.51
CA ARG A 219 1.01 1.14 9.80
C ARG A 219 -0.51 1.12 9.78
N ARG A 220 -1.17 2.13 10.37
CA ARG A 220 -2.62 2.30 10.26
C ARG A 220 -3.06 2.58 8.84
N LEU A 221 -2.31 3.39 8.12
CA LEU A 221 -2.59 3.68 6.71
C LEU A 221 -2.48 2.43 5.82
N PHE A 222 -1.48 1.59 6.07
CA PHE A 222 -1.33 0.31 5.39
C PHE A 222 -2.46 -0.67 5.76
N TYR A 223 -2.85 -0.72 7.03
CA TYR A 223 -4.04 -1.45 7.47
C TYR A 223 -5.30 -0.97 6.74
N VAL A 224 -5.50 0.35 6.63
CA VAL A 224 -6.61 0.90 5.86
C VAL A 224 -6.56 0.42 4.42
N ALA A 225 -5.41 0.47 3.75
CA ALA A 225 -5.25 0.00 2.37
C ALA A 225 -5.60 -1.49 2.22
N MET A 226 -5.08 -2.36 3.10
CA MET A 226 -5.39 -3.79 3.07
C MET A 226 -6.88 -4.07 3.28
N THR A 227 -7.52 -3.35 4.20
CA THR A 227 -8.93 -3.57 4.55
C THR A 227 -9.92 -2.90 3.59
N ARG A 228 -9.46 -2.38 2.45
CA ARG A 228 -10.35 -1.95 1.36
C ARG A 228 -10.83 -3.13 0.53
N ALA A 229 -10.11 -4.25 0.54
CA ALA A 229 -10.48 -5.44 -0.20
C ALA A 229 -11.61 -6.22 0.47
N LYS A 230 -12.58 -6.67 -0.32
CA LYS A 230 -13.59 -7.64 0.11
C LYS A 230 -13.07 -9.06 -0.02
N LYS A 231 -12.36 -9.37 -1.12
CA LYS A 231 -11.90 -10.71 -1.48
C LYS A 231 -10.41 -10.90 -1.25
N LYS A 232 -9.56 -10.15 -1.96
CA LYS A 232 -8.11 -10.40 -1.94
C LYS A 232 -7.30 -9.13 -2.08
N VAL A 233 -6.13 -9.14 -1.42
CA VAL A 233 -5.09 -8.11 -1.53
C VAL A 233 -3.88 -8.70 -2.22
N TRP A 234 -3.27 -7.98 -3.17
CA TRP A 234 -1.94 -8.26 -3.70
C TRP A 234 -0.96 -7.17 -3.31
N LEU A 235 0.23 -7.60 -2.89
CA LEU A 235 1.37 -6.71 -2.68
C LEU A 235 2.27 -6.75 -3.91
N LEU A 236 2.48 -5.61 -4.55
CA LEU A 236 3.43 -5.49 -5.65
C LEU A 236 4.81 -5.16 -5.07
N LEU A 237 5.78 -6.05 -5.26
CA LEU A 237 7.09 -6.00 -4.63
C LEU A 237 8.22 -5.99 -5.64
N LYS A 238 9.19 -5.10 -5.43
CA LYS A 238 10.44 -5.10 -6.15
C LYS A 238 11.46 -5.99 -5.41
N SER A 239 11.98 -7.03 -6.07
CA SER A 239 12.74 -8.13 -5.44
C SER A 239 13.90 -7.69 -4.54
N ARG A 240 14.58 -6.58 -4.86
CA ARG A 240 15.73 -6.10 -4.10
C ARG A 240 15.46 -4.82 -3.31
N ASP A 241 14.19 -4.42 -3.20
CA ASP A 241 13.81 -3.15 -2.59
C ASP A 241 12.45 -3.26 -1.88
N LYS A 242 12.26 -4.32 -1.10
CA LYS A 242 11.04 -4.55 -0.33
C LYS A 242 10.99 -3.63 0.89
N SER A 243 9.85 -3.05 1.15
CA SER A 243 9.63 -2.26 2.37
C SER A 243 9.57 -3.15 3.61
N CYS A 244 9.80 -2.55 4.79
CA CYS A 244 9.73 -3.28 6.05
C CYS A 244 8.34 -3.90 6.30
N PHE A 245 7.27 -3.25 5.86
CA PHE A 245 5.91 -3.81 5.97
C PHE A 245 5.70 -5.01 5.05
N ALA A 246 6.23 -4.93 3.83
CA ALA A 246 6.16 -6.06 2.91
C ALA A 246 7.00 -7.26 3.39
N GLU A 247 8.22 -7.01 3.88
CA GLU A 247 9.07 -8.05 4.47
C GLU A 247 8.40 -8.71 5.68
N GLU A 248 7.80 -7.91 6.57
CA GLU A 248 7.04 -8.39 7.72
C GLU A 248 5.88 -9.29 7.30
N LEU A 249 5.04 -8.82 6.37
CA LEU A 249 3.89 -9.59 5.90
C LEU A 249 4.30 -10.89 5.21
N CYS A 250 5.33 -10.86 4.38
CA CYS A 250 5.83 -12.07 3.71
C CYS A 250 6.41 -13.09 4.69
N LYS A 251 7.10 -12.64 5.74
CA LYS A 251 7.76 -13.53 6.71
C LYS A 251 6.77 -14.10 7.72
N GLU A 252 5.91 -13.25 8.30
CA GLU A 252 5.08 -13.65 9.44
C GLU A 252 3.76 -14.30 9.04
N TYR A 253 3.31 -14.07 7.80
CA TYR A 253 2.02 -14.55 7.31
C TYR A 253 2.17 -15.44 6.07
N ALA A 254 3.31 -16.11 5.92
CA ALA A 254 3.61 -16.99 4.79
C ALA A 254 2.53 -18.05 4.53
N GLN A 255 1.89 -18.57 5.60
CA GLN A 255 0.81 -19.56 5.50
C GLN A 255 -0.47 -19.03 4.81
N TYR A 256 -0.65 -17.71 4.76
CA TYR A 256 -1.78 -17.06 4.09
C TYR A 256 -1.42 -16.51 2.71
N LEU A 257 -0.15 -16.67 2.31
CA LEU A 257 0.34 -16.30 0.99
C LEU A 257 0.31 -17.52 0.08
N LYS A 258 -0.33 -17.38 -1.09
CA LYS A 258 -0.06 -18.34 -2.16
C LYS A 258 1.40 -18.12 -2.59
N PRO A 259 2.23 -19.17 -2.66
CA PRO A 259 3.61 -19.03 -3.11
C PRO A 259 3.65 -18.24 -4.42
N PRO A 260 4.56 -17.26 -4.57
CA PRO A 260 4.72 -16.55 -5.82
C PRO A 260 5.03 -17.57 -6.92
N GLN A 261 4.29 -17.53 -8.02
CA GLN A 261 4.69 -18.24 -9.23
C GLN A 261 5.87 -17.47 -9.83
N VAL A 262 7.06 -17.72 -9.31
CA VAL A 262 8.29 -17.19 -9.90
C VAL A 262 8.62 -18.09 -11.07
N ASP A 263 8.47 -17.59 -12.28
CA ASP A 263 9.01 -18.22 -13.46
C ASP A 263 10.54 -18.00 -13.49
N GLU A 264 11.24 -18.67 -12.57
CA GLU A 264 12.69 -18.56 -12.42
C GLU A 264 13.43 -18.96 -13.69
N GLN A 265 12.92 -19.91 -14.47
CA GLN A 265 13.58 -20.41 -15.67
C GLN A 265 13.54 -19.38 -16.83
N ARG A 266 12.42 -18.71 -17.06
CA ARG A 266 12.34 -17.61 -18.05
C ARG A 266 13.13 -16.37 -17.60
N TYR A 267 13.26 -16.18 -16.32
CA TYR A 267 13.93 -15.01 -15.76
C TYR A 267 15.45 -15.11 -15.83
N GLN A 268 16.01 -16.28 -15.54
CA GLN A 268 17.46 -16.53 -15.63
C GLN A 268 17.96 -16.43 -17.08
N GLN A 269 17.24 -16.96 -18.06
CA GLN A 269 17.63 -16.86 -19.47
C GLN A 269 17.61 -15.43 -20.03
N ARG A 270 16.65 -14.57 -19.66
CA ARG A 270 16.60 -13.18 -20.13
C ARG A 270 17.57 -12.24 -19.42
N ASN A 271 17.88 -12.49 -18.14
CA ASN A 271 18.80 -11.63 -17.39
C ASN A 271 20.27 -11.91 -17.64
N THR A 272 20.65 -13.15 -17.92
CA THR A 272 22.03 -13.48 -18.32
C THR A 272 22.43 -12.76 -19.60
N ASP A 273 21.48 -12.50 -20.50
CA ASP A 273 21.73 -11.79 -21.74
C ASP A 273 22.09 -10.32 -21.59
N TRP A 274 21.71 -9.67 -20.49
CA TRP A 274 21.93 -8.25 -20.23
C TRP A 274 22.81 -7.96 -19.01
N VAL A 275 23.44 -8.99 -18.44
CA VAL A 275 24.42 -8.87 -17.36
C VAL A 275 25.82 -9.09 -17.91
N CYS A 276 26.75 -8.24 -17.56
CA CYS A 276 28.12 -8.35 -18.01
C CYS A 276 28.82 -9.57 -17.34
N PRO A 277 29.33 -10.51 -18.11
CA PRO A 277 29.98 -11.72 -17.55
C PRO A 277 31.30 -11.40 -16.83
N LEU A 278 31.91 -10.24 -17.08
CA LEU A 278 33.17 -9.86 -16.47
C LEU A 278 33.01 -9.15 -15.10
N CYS A 279 31.99 -8.29 -14.95
CA CYS A 279 31.86 -7.48 -13.75
C CYS A 279 30.45 -7.46 -13.14
N GLY A 280 29.51 -8.25 -13.64
CA GLY A 280 28.11 -8.26 -13.18
C GLY A 280 27.33 -6.96 -13.44
N GLY A 281 27.91 -5.97 -14.10
CA GLY A 281 27.26 -4.70 -14.45
C GLY A 281 26.23 -4.89 -15.57
N ARG A 282 25.34 -3.91 -15.73
CA ARG A 282 24.31 -3.95 -16.76
C ARG A 282 24.88 -3.81 -18.17
N LEU A 283 24.44 -4.60 -19.11
CA LEU A 283 24.73 -4.41 -20.53
C LEU A 283 23.75 -3.40 -21.12
N ARG A 284 24.25 -2.51 -22.02
CA ARG A 284 23.44 -1.50 -22.72
C ARG A 284 23.76 -1.48 -24.20
N LYS A 285 22.75 -1.19 -25.01
CA LYS A 285 22.91 -0.92 -26.45
C LYS A 285 23.66 0.41 -26.61
N ARG A 286 24.75 0.39 -27.40
CA ARG A 286 25.59 1.56 -27.72
C ARG A 286 25.80 1.63 -29.23
N SER A 287 25.93 2.83 -29.76
CA SER A 287 26.31 3.06 -31.16
C SER A 287 27.77 3.49 -31.22
N GLY A 288 28.53 2.92 -32.15
CA GLY A 288 29.91 3.25 -32.39
C GLY A 288 30.18 3.36 -33.89
N GLN A 289 31.40 3.69 -34.28
CA GLN A 289 31.84 3.93 -35.68
C GLN A 289 31.55 2.72 -36.62
N TYR A 290 31.49 1.50 -36.07
CA TYR A 290 31.25 0.28 -36.83
C TYR A 290 29.85 -0.32 -36.61
N GLY A 291 28.90 0.50 -36.14
CA GLY A 291 27.51 0.07 -35.92
C GLY A 291 27.12 -0.07 -34.42
N THR A 292 25.99 -0.74 -34.21
CA THR A 292 25.40 -0.91 -32.90
C THR A 292 25.94 -2.17 -32.21
N PHE A 293 26.33 -2.05 -30.94
CA PHE A 293 26.84 -3.14 -30.12
C PHE A 293 26.28 -3.09 -28.71
N ILE A 294 26.43 -4.14 -27.93
CA ILE A 294 26.09 -4.21 -26.53
C ILE A 294 27.36 -4.03 -25.71
N GLY A 295 27.41 -3.00 -24.86
CA GLY A 295 28.55 -2.70 -24.00
C GLY A 295 28.17 -2.61 -22.52
N CYS A 296 29.14 -2.86 -21.65
CA CYS A 296 28.93 -2.76 -20.19
C CYS A 296 28.66 -1.32 -19.75
N SER A 297 27.75 -1.14 -18.78
CA SER A 297 27.44 0.17 -18.18
C SER A 297 28.59 0.72 -17.36
N ASN A 298 29.50 -0.13 -16.87
CA ASN A 298 30.65 0.24 -16.05
C ASN A 298 31.89 0.65 -16.87
N TYR A 299 31.75 0.93 -18.17
CA TYR A 299 32.82 1.52 -18.96
C TYR A 299 33.19 2.92 -18.42
N PRO A 300 34.48 3.28 -18.31
CA PRO A 300 35.69 2.59 -18.82
C PRO A 300 36.27 1.53 -17.89
N ALA A 301 35.78 1.37 -16.67
CA ALA A 301 36.32 0.39 -15.72
C ALA A 301 36.12 -1.08 -16.18
N CYS A 302 35.05 -1.36 -16.92
CA CYS A 302 34.81 -2.63 -17.59
C CYS A 302 34.60 -2.42 -19.09
N ARG A 303 35.47 -3.03 -19.91
CA ARG A 303 35.48 -2.88 -21.39
C ARG A 303 34.75 -3.99 -22.12
N TYR A 304 33.91 -4.79 -21.46
CA TYR A 304 33.17 -5.85 -22.09
C TYR A 304 32.21 -5.35 -23.16
N THR A 305 32.30 -5.91 -24.35
CA THR A 305 31.38 -5.67 -25.47
C THR A 305 31.00 -6.97 -26.15
N ARG A 306 29.80 -7.04 -26.75
CA ARG A 306 29.39 -8.14 -27.65
C ARG A 306 28.58 -7.61 -28.84
N LYS A 307 28.66 -8.31 -29.96
CA LYS A 307 27.83 -7.99 -31.16
C LYS A 307 26.37 -8.31 -30.87
N MET A 308 25.45 -7.50 -31.40
CA MET A 308 24.04 -7.87 -31.41
C MET A 308 23.86 -9.07 -32.35
N LYS A 309 23.25 -10.16 -31.85
CA LYS A 309 22.72 -11.19 -32.74
C LYS A 309 21.55 -10.56 -33.53
N ARG A 310 21.55 -10.70 -34.84
CA ARG A 310 20.42 -10.32 -35.69
C ARG A 310 19.21 -11.17 -35.39
#